data_dcee6bf021bf305e58f86f6a09063e25
#
_entry.id   dcee6bf021bf305e58f86f6a09063e25
#
_cell.length_a   1.000
_cell.length_b   1.000
_cell.length_c   1.000
_cell.angle_alpha   90.00
_cell.angle_beta   90.00
_cell.angle_gamma   90.00
#
_symmetry.space_group_name_H-M   'P 1'
#
loop_
_entity.id
_entity.type
_entity.pdbx_description
1 polymer ?
#
loop_
_entity_poly.entity_id
_entity_poly.type
_entity_poly.pdbx_seq_one_letter_code
_entity_poly.pdbx_strand_id
1 'polypeptide(L)'
;MTNLSVNVNKIAWLRNARGESRPNLLELSELLIDAGIQGITVHPRPDLRHITPDDVYELSLLCIKKSVEFNIEGNPYSEPTKIYPGFISLIKDVEPDQCTLVPDSPDQLTSDHGWEIKVTEHNAIRDIVEDIQTAKTRVSFFVDPNLSQINSINEVGAERIELYTGPYASNPSPKVLSQYEKAYHHAKDIGLGVNAGHDLDLNNLELFLSKVPADEVSIGH
;
A
#
# COMPACT_ATOMS: atom_id res chain seq x y z
N MET A 1 -4.91 18.08 4.36
CA MET A 1 -4.53 18.03 2.92
C MET A 1 -4.14 16.58 2.67
N THR A 2 -4.61 15.96 1.60
CA THR A 2 -4.27 14.58 1.26
C THR A 2 -2.85 14.50 0.71
N ASN A 3 -2.03 13.59 1.21
CA ASN A 3 -0.70 13.32 0.69
C ASN A 3 -0.77 12.46 -0.58
N LEU A 4 0.19 12.63 -1.47
CA LEU A 4 0.38 11.78 -2.64
C LEU A 4 1.60 10.88 -2.45
N SER A 5 1.38 9.58 -2.39
CA SER A 5 2.41 8.56 -2.54
C SER A 5 2.36 7.99 -3.96
N VAL A 6 3.48 7.94 -4.65
CA VAL A 6 3.53 7.38 -6.00
C VAL A 6 4.01 5.94 -5.94
N ASN A 7 3.16 5.03 -6.45
CA ASN A 7 3.52 3.63 -6.61
C ASN A 7 4.35 3.45 -7.88
N VAL A 8 5.62 3.09 -7.72
CA VAL A 8 6.60 3.01 -8.81
C VAL A 8 6.75 1.61 -9.44
N ASN A 9 5.87 0.67 -9.09
CA ASN A 9 5.92 -0.71 -9.60
C ASN A 9 5.92 -0.78 -11.13
N LYS A 10 5.14 0.06 -11.82
CA LYS A 10 5.07 0.05 -13.29
C LYS A 10 6.37 0.53 -13.94
N ILE A 11 7.09 1.45 -13.31
CA ILE A 11 8.42 1.88 -13.75
C ILE A 11 9.39 0.69 -13.71
N ALA A 12 9.42 -0.02 -12.57
CA ALA A 12 10.24 -1.22 -12.41
C ALA A 12 9.82 -2.35 -13.36
N TRP A 13 8.52 -2.56 -13.57
CA TRP A 13 8.01 -3.54 -14.51
C TRP A 13 8.45 -3.23 -15.95
N LEU A 14 8.39 -1.98 -16.37
CA LEU A 14 8.85 -1.56 -17.70
C LEU A 14 10.36 -1.76 -17.86
N ARG A 15 11.16 -1.48 -16.84
CA ARG A 15 12.60 -1.79 -16.80
C ARG A 15 12.84 -3.30 -16.98
N ASN A 16 12.14 -4.12 -16.21
CA ASN A 16 12.33 -5.58 -16.21
C ASN A 16 11.91 -6.22 -17.55
N ALA A 17 10.93 -5.64 -18.25
CA ALA A 17 10.43 -6.16 -19.54
C ALA A 17 11.52 -6.28 -20.62
N ARG A 18 12.63 -5.52 -20.51
CA ARG A 18 13.76 -5.59 -21.45
C ARG A 18 15.06 -6.15 -20.83
N GLY A 19 15.08 -6.39 -19.52
CA GLY A 19 16.27 -6.87 -18.81
C GLY A 19 17.44 -5.87 -18.79
N GLU A 20 17.14 -4.58 -18.92
CA GLU A 20 18.12 -3.48 -18.91
C GLU A 20 17.94 -2.62 -17.64
N SER A 21 18.79 -1.60 -17.49
CA SER A 21 18.70 -0.62 -16.39
C SER A 21 17.76 0.57 -16.70
N ARG A 22 16.99 0.53 -17.78
CA ARG A 22 16.12 1.62 -18.25
C ARG A 22 14.67 1.17 -18.38
N PRO A 23 13.70 2.02 -17.92
CA PRO A 23 13.91 3.30 -17.23
C PRO A 23 14.64 3.11 -15.89
N ASN A 24 15.47 4.08 -15.49
CA ASN A 24 16.15 4.04 -14.20
C ASN A 24 15.15 4.38 -13.09
N LEU A 25 14.90 3.43 -12.21
CA LEU A 25 13.89 3.54 -11.15
C LEU A 25 14.24 4.64 -10.15
N LEU A 26 15.51 4.72 -9.71
CA LEU A 26 15.95 5.74 -8.75
C LEU A 26 15.87 7.14 -9.33
N GLU A 27 16.38 7.35 -10.55
CA GLU A 27 16.33 8.66 -11.22
C GLU A 27 14.90 9.17 -11.39
N LEU A 28 13.96 8.28 -11.80
CA LEU A 28 12.57 8.66 -11.95
C LEU A 28 11.88 8.90 -10.60
N SER A 29 12.21 8.10 -9.58
CA SER A 29 11.70 8.34 -8.22
C SER A 29 12.20 9.66 -7.65
N GLU A 30 13.48 10.01 -7.86
CA GLU A 30 14.03 11.32 -7.45
C GLU A 30 13.33 12.48 -8.16
N LEU A 31 13.06 12.36 -9.47
CA LEU A 31 12.28 13.37 -10.21
C LEU A 31 10.85 13.53 -9.68
N LEU A 32 10.18 12.44 -9.32
CA LEU A 32 8.85 12.50 -8.72
C LEU A 32 8.89 13.21 -7.35
N ILE A 33 9.88 12.91 -6.52
CA ILE A 33 10.07 13.57 -5.22
C ILE A 33 10.35 15.06 -5.41
N ASP A 34 11.22 15.42 -6.36
CA ASP A 34 11.55 16.82 -6.66
C ASP A 34 10.34 17.58 -7.26
N ALA A 35 9.36 16.86 -7.87
CA ALA A 35 8.08 17.41 -8.28
C ALA A 35 7.10 17.66 -7.12
N GLY A 36 7.41 17.20 -5.90
CA GLY A 36 6.69 17.55 -4.67
C GLY A 36 5.74 16.48 -4.15
N ILE A 37 5.91 15.19 -4.51
CA ILE A 37 5.18 14.09 -3.86
C ILE A 37 5.64 13.90 -2.42
N GLN A 38 4.79 13.32 -1.57
CA GLN A 38 5.06 13.12 -0.15
C GLN A 38 5.53 11.71 0.19
N GLY A 39 5.35 10.75 -0.72
CA GLY A 39 5.75 9.37 -0.48
C GLY A 39 6.04 8.57 -1.75
N ILE A 40 6.76 7.47 -1.57
CA ILE A 40 6.98 6.41 -2.56
C ILE A 40 6.37 5.12 -2.02
N THR A 41 5.61 4.44 -2.86
CA THR A 41 5.04 3.12 -2.56
C THR A 41 5.62 2.07 -3.49
N VAL A 42 5.96 0.90 -2.94
CA VAL A 42 6.45 -0.26 -3.68
C VAL A 42 5.78 -1.55 -3.22
N HIS A 43 5.63 -2.52 -4.15
CA HIS A 43 5.09 -3.83 -3.84
C HIS A 43 6.06 -4.93 -4.32
N PRO A 44 7.09 -5.29 -3.53
CA PRO A 44 8.01 -6.36 -3.87
C PRO A 44 7.31 -7.72 -3.79
N ARG A 45 6.98 -8.30 -4.93
CA ARG A 45 6.36 -9.64 -5.00
C ARG A 45 7.41 -10.74 -5.01
N PRO A 46 7.13 -11.95 -4.48
CA PRO A 46 8.08 -13.06 -4.44
C PRO A 46 8.60 -13.52 -5.81
N ASP A 47 7.87 -13.27 -6.89
CA ASP A 47 8.27 -13.58 -8.26
C ASP A 47 9.12 -12.49 -8.94
N LEU A 48 9.37 -11.37 -8.24
CA LEU A 48 10.19 -10.24 -8.70
C LEU A 48 9.75 -9.65 -10.05
N ARG A 49 8.45 -9.73 -10.39
CA ARG A 49 7.94 -9.24 -11.69
C ARG A 49 8.17 -7.74 -11.92
N HIS A 50 8.31 -6.95 -10.86
CA HIS A 50 8.60 -5.50 -10.92
C HIS A 50 9.67 -5.11 -9.89
N ILE A 51 9.31 -4.79 -8.64
CA ILE A 51 10.24 -4.37 -7.58
C ILE A 51 11.03 -5.57 -7.08
N THR A 52 12.35 -5.44 -7.04
CA THR A 52 13.28 -6.40 -6.44
C THR A 52 13.64 -6.00 -5.01
N PRO A 53 14.18 -6.89 -4.17
CA PRO A 53 14.70 -6.51 -2.86
C PRO A 53 15.75 -5.40 -2.93
N ASP A 54 16.65 -5.43 -3.92
CA ASP A 54 17.66 -4.38 -4.12
C ASP A 54 17.02 -3.02 -4.38
N ASP A 55 15.95 -2.96 -5.21
CA ASP A 55 15.18 -1.74 -5.43
C ASP A 55 14.59 -1.19 -4.13
N VAL A 56 14.10 -2.07 -3.24
CA VAL A 56 13.52 -1.66 -1.95
C VAL A 56 14.58 -0.99 -1.09
N TYR A 57 15.77 -1.58 -0.98
CA TYR A 57 16.86 -0.99 -0.20
C TYR A 57 17.33 0.36 -0.78
N GLU A 58 17.48 0.45 -2.09
CA GLU A 58 17.93 1.68 -2.76
C GLU A 58 16.89 2.81 -2.64
N LEU A 59 15.60 2.50 -2.82
CA LEU A 59 14.51 3.48 -2.68
C LEU A 59 14.33 3.93 -1.23
N SER A 60 14.48 3.03 -0.25
CA SER A 60 14.46 3.39 1.17
C SER A 60 15.53 4.44 1.49
N LEU A 61 16.77 4.22 1.05
CA LEU A 61 17.86 5.20 1.24
C LEU A 61 17.57 6.54 0.56
N LEU A 62 16.95 6.52 -0.63
CA LEU A 62 16.53 7.73 -1.33
C LEU A 62 15.46 8.47 -0.54
N CYS A 63 14.43 7.79 -0.05
CA CYS A 63 13.34 8.39 0.73
C CYS A 63 13.86 9.00 2.04
N ILE A 64 14.74 8.31 2.76
CA ILE A 64 15.41 8.84 3.96
C ILE A 64 16.18 10.12 3.61
N LYS A 65 17.00 10.10 2.56
CA LYS A 65 17.80 11.26 2.11
C LYS A 65 16.93 12.47 1.75
N LYS A 66 15.78 12.22 1.14
CA LYS A 66 14.85 13.26 0.66
C LYS A 66 13.77 13.63 1.70
N SER A 67 13.70 12.92 2.83
CA SER A 67 12.68 13.12 3.88
C SER A 67 11.25 12.98 3.36
N VAL A 68 10.98 11.97 2.56
CA VAL A 68 9.65 11.56 2.08
C VAL A 68 9.29 10.19 2.63
N GLU A 69 8.01 9.91 2.80
CA GLU A 69 7.51 8.66 3.34
C GLU A 69 7.79 7.47 2.41
N PHE A 70 8.18 6.32 2.98
CA PHE A 70 8.36 5.08 2.25
C PHE A 70 7.36 4.03 2.72
N ASN A 71 6.52 3.55 1.80
CA ASN A 71 5.52 2.51 2.04
C ASN A 71 5.86 1.24 1.25
N ILE A 72 5.87 0.09 1.94
CA ILE A 72 6.05 -1.23 1.33
C ILE A 72 4.75 -2.02 1.44
N GLU A 73 4.20 -2.42 0.29
CA GLU A 73 3.01 -3.27 0.20
C GLU A 73 3.40 -4.74 0.05
N GLY A 74 2.63 -5.65 0.63
CA GLY A 74 2.82 -7.08 0.40
C GLY A 74 1.99 -7.97 1.30
N ASN A 75 2.00 -9.27 0.96
CA ASN A 75 1.35 -10.29 1.78
C ASN A 75 2.29 -10.73 2.91
N PRO A 76 1.90 -10.60 4.19
CA PRO A 76 2.75 -10.97 5.33
C PRO A 76 3.10 -12.46 5.36
N TYR A 77 2.35 -13.31 4.68
CA TYR A 77 2.61 -14.75 4.57
C TYR A 77 3.54 -15.11 3.41
N SER A 78 4.10 -14.11 2.70
CA SER A 78 5.08 -14.36 1.65
C SER A 78 6.41 -14.80 2.26
N GLU A 79 6.66 -16.11 2.18
CA GLU A 79 7.83 -16.78 2.76
C GLU A 79 9.13 -16.51 1.99
N PRO A 80 10.30 -16.67 2.62
CA PRO A 80 11.58 -16.58 1.94
C PRO A 80 11.73 -17.60 0.82
N THR A 81 12.36 -17.17 -0.27
CA THR A 81 12.78 -18.04 -1.39
C THR A 81 14.28 -17.86 -1.66
N LYS A 82 14.82 -18.46 -2.73
CA LYS A 82 16.22 -18.24 -3.13
C LYS A 82 16.54 -16.80 -3.56
N ILE A 83 15.51 -16.06 -3.99
CA ILE A 83 15.64 -14.71 -4.58
C ILE A 83 14.82 -13.64 -3.85
N TYR A 84 14.05 -14.03 -2.85
CA TYR A 84 13.20 -13.14 -2.08
C TYR A 84 13.36 -13.42 -0.58
N PRO A 85 13.66 -12.41 0.26
CA PRO A 85 14.00 -12.63 1.68
C PRO A 85 12.80 -12.99 2.57
N GLY A 86 11.58 -12.96 2.04
CA GLY A 86 10.34 -12.99 2.80
C GLY A 86 9.87 -11.58 3.17
N PHE A 87 8.54 -11.40 3.21
CA PHE A 87 7.99 -10.06 3.39
C PHE A 87 8.33 -9.46 4.75
N ILE A 88 8.09 -10.19 5.84
CA ILE A 88 8.36 -9.72 7.21
C ILE A 88 9.85 -9.42 7.41
N SER A 89 10.75 -10.27 6.89
CA SER A 89 12.19 -10.01 6.96
C SER A 89 12.56 -8.71 6.24
N LEU A 90 12.00 -8.48 5.06
CA LEU A 90 12.25 -7.25 4.29
C LEU A 90 11.80 -5.99 5.04
N ILE A 91 10.61 -6.04 5.67
CA ILE A 91 10.11 -4.92 6.50
C ILE A 91 11.06 -4.65 7.67
N LYS A 92 11.52 -5.69 8.38
CA LYS A 92 12.43 -5.54 9.52
C LYS A 92 13.82 -5.05 9.13
N ASP A 93 14.30 -5.43 7.96
CA ASP A 93 15.61 -5.00 7.47
C ASP A 93 15.60 -3.52 7.01
N VAL A 94 14.46 -3.07 6.46
CA VAL A 94 14.33 -1.74 5.84
C VAL A 94 13.76 -0.71 6.82
N GLU A 95 12.92 -1.12 7.77
CA GLU A 95 12.20 -0.25 8.71
C GLU A 95 11.48 0.91 7.98
N PRO A 96 10.57 0.63 7.00
CA PRO A 96 9.87 1.68 6.27
C PRO A 96 8.93 2.47 7.19
N ASP A 97 8.55 3.68 6.80
CA ASP A 97 7.59 4.48 7.54
C ASP A 97 6.21 3.80 7.64
N GLN A 98 5.81 3.10 6.59
CA GLN A 98 4.55 2.36 6.52
C GLN A 98 4.73 1.01 5.83
N CYS A 99 3.93 0.06 6.27
CA CYS A 99 3.73 -1.24 5.64
C CYS A 99 2.24 -1.44 5.37
N THR A 100 1.84 -1.63 4.10
CA THR A 100 0.46 -1.94 3.74
C THR A 100 0.31 -3.42 3.46
N LEU A 101 -0.41 -4.12 4.32
CA LEU A 101 -0.68 -5.55 4.18
C LEU A 101 -1.77 -5.79 3.14
N VAL A 102 -1.47 -6.61 2.12
CA VAL A 102 -2.39 -6.99 1.05
C VAL A 102 -2.60 -8.51 1.03
N PRO A 103 -3.82 -9.02 0.74
CA PRO A 103 -4.12 -10.45 0.80
C PRO A 103 -3.71 -11.24 -0.46
N ASP A 104 -2.89 -10.64 -1.33
CA ASP A 104 -2.56 -11.18 -2.64
C ASP A 104 -1.97 -12.58 -2.59
N SER A 105 -2.47 -13.48 -3.42
CA SER A 105 -1.84 -14.77 -3.68
C SER A 105 -0.66 -14.62 -4.67
N PRO A 106 0.32 -15.56 -4.67
CA PRO A 106 1.46 -15.51 -5.58
C PRO A 106 1.07 -15.49 -7.07
N ASP A 107 -0.02 -16.18 -7.43
CA ASP A 107 -0.50 -16.33 -8.82
C ASP A 107 -1.38 -15.16 -9.28
N GLN A 108 -1.72 -14.24 -8.38
CA GLN A 108 -2.61 -13.13 -8.67
C GLN A 108 -1.90 -12.04 -9.49
N LEU A 109 -2.55 -11.56 -10.56
CA LEU A 109 -1.96 -10.57 -11.45
C LEU A 109 -1.80 -9.20 -10.78
N THR A 110 -2.84 -8.76 -10.06
CA THR A 110 -2.90 -7.50 -9.31
C THR A 110 -3.79 -7.69 -8.09
N SER A 111 -3.70 -6.80 -7.11
CA SER A 111 -4.62 -6.78 -5.98
C SER A 111 -6.03 -6.46 -6.48
N ASP A 112 -7.00 -7.33 -6.24
CA ASP A 112 -8.37 -7.22 -6.73
C ASP A 112 -9.45 -7.33 -5.64
N HIS A 113 -9.01 -7.44 -4.38
CA HIS A 113 -9.86 -7.44 -3.18
C HIS A 113 -9.05 -7.05 -1.94
N GLY A 114 -9.75 -6.60 -0.91
CA GLY A 114 -9.19 -6.30 0.39
C GLY A 114 -9.18 -7.51 1.34
N TRP A 115 -8.61 -7.33 2.52
CA TRP A 115 -8.60 -8.34 3.57
C TRP A 115 -10.00 -8.70 4.05
N GLU A 116 -10.23 -10.01 4.24
CA GLU A 116 -11.35 -10.59 4.97
C GLU A 116 -10.83 -11.33 6.20
N ILE A 117 -10.69 -10.63 7.31
CA ILE A 117 -10.17 -11.18 8.57
C ILE A 117 -11.30 -11.85 9.32
N LYS A 118 -11.17 -13.17 9.58
CA LYS A 118 -12.10 -13.90 10.43
C LYS A 118 -11.71 -13.75 11.90
N VAL A 119 -12.69 -13.76 12.79
CA VAL A 119 -12.46 -13.64 14.23
C VAL A 119 -11.47 -14.71 14.75
N THR A 120 -11.48 -15.89 14.15
CA THR A 120 -10.55 -16.98 14.48
C THR A 120 -9.09 -16.69 14.12
N GLU A 121 -8.85 -15.71 13.26
CA GLU A 121 -7.53 -15.33 12.76
C GLU A 121 -6.97 -14.09 13.49
N HIS A 122 -7.78 -13.39 14.33
CA HIS A 122 -7.41 -12.14 14.99
C HIS A 122 -6.09 -12.25 15.77
N ASN A 123 -5.88 -13.34 16.53
CA ASN A 123 -4.65 -13.47 17.32
C ASN A 123 -3.42 -13.62 16.42
N ALA A 124 -3.49 -14.47 15.40
CA ALA A 124 -2.36 -14.68 14.49
C ALA A 124 -2.01 -13.41 13.70
N ILE A 125 -3.03 -12.66 13.29
CA ILE A 125 -2.82 -11.40 12.56
C ILE A 125 -2.30 -10.31 13.50
N ARG A 126 -2.79 -10.25 14.74
CA ARG A 126 -2.26 -9.34 15.77
C ARG A 126 -0.78 -9.60 16.02
N ASP A 127 -0.36 -10.85 16.17
CA ASP A 127 1.05 -11.21 16.38
C ASP A 127 1.92 -10.69 15.21
N ILE A 128 1.41 -10.76 13.97
CA ILE A 128 2.09 -10.20 12.78
C ILE A 128 2.16 -8.68 12.85
N VAL A 129 1.06 -8.01 13.21
CA VAL A 129 1.02 -6.54 13.34
C VAL A 129 2.02 -6.08 14.40
N GLU A 130 2.00 -6.68 15.59
CA GLU A 130 2.92 -6.38 16.68
C GLU A 130 4.38 -6.61 16.26
N ASP A 131 4.65 -7.69 15.53
CA ASP A 131 5.99 -8.03 15.04
C ASP A 131 6.52 -6.96 14.04
N ILE A 132 5.68 -6.46 13.12
CA ILE A 132 6.04 -5.37 12.22
C ILE A 132 6.25 -4.06 13.00
N GLN A 133 5.40 -3.76 13.98
CA GLN A 133 5.50 -2.54 14.78
C GLN A 133 6.77 -2.50 15.65
N THR A 134 7.42 -3.65 15.92
CA THR A 134 8.75 -3.67 16.56
C THR A 134 9.82 -2.93 15.75
N ALA A 135 9.65 -2.85 14.42
CA ALA A 135 10.48 -2.08 13.50
C ALA A 135 10.07 -0.59 13.40
N LYS A 136 9.16 -0.11 14.26
CA LYS A 136 8.60 1.25 14.24
C LYS A 136 7.87 1.59 12.95
N THR A 137 7.47 0.60 12.21
CA THR A 137 6.73 0.71 10.95
C THR A 137 5.23 0.79 11.25
N ARG A 138 4.55 1.78 10.71
CA ARG A 138 3.09 1.92 10.79
C ARG A 138 2.44 0.84 9.93
N VAL A 139 1.46 0.11 10.50
CA VAL A 139 0.76 -0.95 9.79
C VAL A 139 -0.57 -0.45 9.21
N SER A 140 -0.73 -0.61 7.90
CA SER A 140 -1.95 -0.37 7.15
C SER A 140 -2.48 -1.66 6.54
N PHE A 141 -3.79 -1.80 6.38
CA PHE A 141 -4.42 -2.94 5.70
C PHE A 141 -5.18 -2.48 4.46
N PHE A 142 -4.91 -3.13 3.34
CA PHE A 142 -5.71 -2.98 2.12
C PHE A 142 -7.07 -3.64 2.30
N VAL A 143 -8.16 -2.87 2.17
CA VAL A 143 -9.50 -3.31 2.56
C VAL A 143 -10.58 -2.74 1.64
N ASP A 144 -11.60 -3.56 1.36
CA ASP A 144 -12.85 -3.08 0.76
C ASP A 144 -13.58 -2.10 1.72
N PRO A 145 -14.49 -1.25 1.21
CA PRO A 145 -15.27 -0.34 2.05
C PRO A 145 -16.33 -1.10 2.88
N ASN A 146 -15.86 -2.04 3.72
CA ASN A 146 -16.64 -2.95 4.56
C ASN A 146 -16.43 -2.63 6.04
N LEU A 147 -17.45 -2.11 6.71
CA LEU A 147 -17.36 -1.65 8.10
C LEU A 147 -16.98 -2.77 9.08
N SER A 148 -17.43 -4.01 8.85
CA SER A 148 -17.08 -5.12 9.74
C SER A 148 -15.61 -5.50 9.63
N GLN A 149 -15.04 -5.43 8.42
CA GLN A 149 -13.61 -5.68 8.21
C GLN A 149 -12.75 -4.54 8.79
N ILE A 150 -13.20 -3.30 8.64
CA ILE A 150 -12.53 -2.13 9.26
C ILE A 150 -12.48 -2.27 10.78
N ASN A 151 -13.54 -2.77 11.42
CA ASN A 151 -13.52 -3.08 12.86
C ASN A 151 -12.51 -4.19 13.19
N SER A 152 -12.50 -5.29 12.43
CA SER A 152 -11.52 -6.37 12.64
C SER A 152 -10.08 -5.90 12.52
N ILE A 153 -9.80 -5.02 11.55
CA ILE A 153 -8.49 -4.40 11.36
C ILE A 153 -8.09 -3.54 12.56
N ASN A 154 -9.01 -2.76 13.09
CA ASN A 154 -8.77 -1.96 14.31
C ASN A 154 -8.51 -2.87 15.53
N GLU A 155 -9.27 -3.96 15.68
CA GLU A 155 -9.13 -4.92 16.79
C GLU A 155 -7.79 -5.67 16.77
N VAL A 156 -7.17 -5.86 15.60
CA VAL A 156 -5.83 -6.48 15.50
C VAL A 156 -4.69 -5.48 15.69
N GLY A 157 -4.97 -4.20 15.93
CA GLY A 157 -3.98 -3.19 16.31
C GLY A 157 -3.33 -2.43 15.17
N ALA A 158 -3.92 -2.46 13.98
CA ALA A 158 -3.47 -1.63 12.86
C ALA A 158 -3.69 -0.12 13.13
N GLU A 159 -2.88 0.72 12.53
CA GLU A 159 -2.97 2.17 12.67
C GLU A 159 -3.68 2.83 11.48
N ARG A 160 -3.72 2.15 10.33
CA ARG A 160 -4.36 2.65 9.10
C ARG A 160 -5.09 1.56 8.35
N ILE A 161 -5.95 2.01 7.46
CA ILE A 161 -6.48 1.23 6.35
C ILE A 161 -6.12 1.91 5.04
N GLU A 162 -6.03 1.13 3.97
CA GLU A 162 -6.04 1.62 2.60
C GLU A 162 -7.28 1.09 1.89
N LEU A 163 -8.19 1.99 1.55
CA LEU A 163 -9.43 1.65 0.85
C LEU A 163 -9.12 1.22 -0.59
N TYR A 164 -9.49 -0.01 -0.95
CA TYR A 164 -9.41 -0.51 -2.33
C TYR A 164 -10.40 0.23 -3.21
N THR A 165 -9.91 1.04 -4.13
CA THR A 165 -10.74 1.92 -4.96
C THR A 165 -11.09 1.38 -6.35
N GLY A 166 -10.67 0.17 -6.72
CA GLY A 166 -10.98 -0.45 -8.01
C GLY A 166 -12.47 -0.49 -8.35
N PRO A 167 -13.39 -0.92 -7.45
CA PRO A 167 -14.82 -0.88 -7.70
C PRO A 167 -15.38 0.53 -7.96
N TYR A 168 -14.84 1.55 -7.27
CA TYR A 168 -15.20 2.95 -7.53
C TYR A 168 -14.65 3.41 -8.89
N ALA A 169 -13.40 3.16 -9.19
CA ALA A 169 -12.78 3.55 -10.45
C ALA A 169 -13.50 2.95 -11.67
N SER A 170 -13.95 1.69 -11.53
CA SER A 170 -14.72 0.99 -12.59
C SER A 170 -16.15 1.51 -12.73
N ASN A 171 -16.76 2.00 -11.64
CA ASN A 171 -18.15 2.49 -11.62
C ASN A 171 -18.31 3.64 -10.62
N PRO A 172 -17.94 4.88 -10.99
CA PRO A 172 -17.96 6.05 -10.10
C PRO A 172 -19.39 6.59 -9.87
N SER A 173 -20.32 5.71 -9.45
CA SER A 173 -21.71 6.09 -9.17
C SER A 173 -21.85 6.65 -7.76
N PRO A 174 -22.86 7.53 -7.49
CA PRO A 174 -23.13 8.05 -6.16
C PRO A 174 -23.36 6.96 -5.11
N LYS A 175 -23.94 5.82 -5.52
CA LYS A 175 -24.17 4.67 -4.62
C LYS A 175 -22.86 4.02 -4.19
N VAL A 176 -21.93 3.82 -5.12
CA VAL A 176 -20.62 3.25 -4.81
C VAL A 176 -19.82 4.22 -3.96
N LEU A 177 -19.76 5.49 -4.35
CA LEU A 177 -19.02 6.52 -3.60
C LEU A 177 -19.53 6.68 -2.15
N SER A 178 -20.84 6.56 -1.92
CA SER A 178 -21.43 6.58 -0.57
C SER A 178 -20.97 5.44 0.33
N GLN A 179 -20.54 4.30 -0.22
CA GLN A 179 -19.96 3.20 0.57
C GLN A 179 -18.58 3.60 1.11
N TYR A 180 -17.75 4.23 0.26
CA TYR A 180 -16.42 4.73 0.66
C TYR A 180 -16.54 5.89 1.66
N GLU A 181 -17.48 6.82 1.46
CA GLU A 181 -17.75 7.91 2.40
C GLU A 181 -18.10 7.36 3.80
N LYS A 182 -18.96 6.34 3.87
CA LYS A 182 -19.33 5.67 5.14
C LYS A 182 -18.13 4.94 5.76
N ALA A 183 -17.36 4.22 4.96
CA ALA A 183 -16.17 3.52 5.42
C ALA A 183 -15.12 4.49 5.98
N TYR A 184 -14.90 5.61 5.29
CA TYR A 184 -14.00 6.67 5.74
C TYR A 184 -14.43 7.23 7.10
N HIS A 185 -15.67 7.67 7.24
CA HIS A 185 -16.14 8.23 8.51
C HIS A 185 -16.06 7.21 9.64
N HIS A 186 -16.47 5.97 9.39
CA HIS A 186 -16.38 4.91 10.38
C HIS A 186 -14.94 4.65 10.83
N ALA A 187 -13.99 4.55 9.90
CA ALA A 187 -12.58 4.35 10.22
C ALA A 187 -12.02 5.51 11.07
N LYS A 188 -12.35 6.76 10.68
CA LYS A 188 -11.94 7.95 11.45
C LYS A 188 -12.56 7.98 12.85
N ASP A 189 -13.83 7.61 12.99
CA ASP A 189 -14.56 7.58 14.27
C ASP A 189 -13.93 6.58 15.27
N ILE A 190 -13.36 5.47 14.76
CA ILE A 190 -12.68 4.47 15.61
C ILE A 190 -11.16 4.70 15.72
N GLY A 191 -10.64 5.81 15.18
CA GLY A 191 -9.26 6.27 15.38
C GLY A 191 -8.25 5.81 14.33
N LEU A 192 -8.69 5.16 13.23
CA LEU A 192 -7.80 4.75 12.15
C LEU A 192 -7.45 5.90 11.21
N GLY A 193 -6.21 5.93 10.71
CA GLY A 193 -5.85 6.67 9.52
C GLY A 193 -6.46 6.02 8.27
N VAL A 194 -6.74 6.82 7.23
CA VAL A 194 -7.36 6.33 6.00
C VAL A 194 -6.54 6.74 4.78
N ASN A 195 -5.96 5.74 4.14
CA ASN A 195 -5.38 5.86 2.80
C ASN A 195 -6.38 5.33 1.76
N ALA A 196 -6.13 5.59 0.49
CA ALA A 196 -6.90 5.04 -0.61
C ALA A 196 -5.99 4.79 -1.83
N GLY A 197 -6.21 3.69 -2.51
CA GLY A 197 -5.38 3.33 -3.65
C GLY A 197 -6.06 2.34 -4.59
N HIS A 198 -5.45 2.15 -5.74
CA HIS A 198 -5.86 1.33 -6.87
C HIS A 198 -6.79 2.02 -7.87
N ASP A 199 -6.31 2.18 -9.10
CA ASP A 199 -7.02 2.73 -10.27
C ASP A 199 -7.56 4.18 -10.11
N LEU A 200 -7.05 4.93 -9.14
CA LEU A 200 -7.31 6.37 -9.08
C LEU A 200 -6.47 7.10 -10.13
N ASP A 201 -7.12 8.02 -10.85
CA ASP A 201 -6.53 8.83 -11.90
C ASP A 201 -7.09 10.27 -11.93
N LEU A 202 -6.64 11.07 -12.89
CA LEU A 202 -7.08 12.47 -13.02
C LEU A 202 -8.58 12.63 -13.30
N ASN A 203 -9.28 11.58 -13.76
CA ASN A 203 -10.71 11.66 -14.09
C ASN A 203 -11.61 11.33 -12.90
N ASN A 204 -11.12 10.57 -11.93
CA ASN A 204 -11.92 10.07 -10.82
C ASN A 204 -11.48 10.58 -9.44
N LEU A 205 -10.23 11.04 -9.29
CA LEU A 205 -9.64 11.42 -8.00
C LEU A 205 -10.33 12.60 -7.33
N GLU A 206 -10.64 13.66 -8.08
CA GLU A 206 -11.26 14.89 -7.52
C GLU A 206 -12.60 14.58 -6.86
N LEU A 207 -13.46 13.85 -7.58
CA LEU A 207 -14.76 13.45 -7.06
C LEU A 207 -14.62 12.54 -5.83
N PHE A 208 -13.68 11.59 -5.85
CA PHE A 208 -13.41 10.70 -4.72
C PHE A 208 -13.00 11.51 -3.49
N LEU A 209 -11.98 12.35 -3.59
CA LEU A 209 -11.46 13.14 -2.47
C LEU A 209 -12.46 14.17 -1.93
N SER A 210 -13.42 14.63 -2.74
CA SER A 210 -14.47 15.51 -2.28
C SER A 210 -15.39 14.87 -1.24
N LYS A 211 -15.46 13.53 -1.20
CA LYS A 211 -16.28 12.72 -0.29
C LYS A 211 -15.47 11.90 0.71
N VAL A 212 -14.28 11.51 0.30
CA VAL A 212 -13.34 10.70 1.08
C VAL A 212 -12.03 11.46 1.18
N PRO A 213 -11.92 12.46 2.07
CA PRO A 213 -10.68 13.23 2.23
C PRO A 213 -9.62 12.39 2.94
N ALA A 214 -9.14 11.35 2.23
CA ALA A 214 -8.13 10.41 2.72
C ALA A 214 -6.86 11.14 3.20
N ASP A 215 -6.17 10.56 4.18
CA ASP A 215 -4.90 11.09 4.68
C ASP A 215 -3.82 11.01 3.58
N GLU A 216 -3.88 9.94 2.77
CA GLU A 216 -2.97 9.70 1.65
C GLU A 216 -3.67 8.97 0.51
N VAL A 217 -3.22 9.20 -0.73
CA VAL A 217 -3.55 8.35 -1.89
C VAL A 217 -2.30 7.73 -2.47
N SER A 218 -2.37 6.42 -2.80
CA SER A 218 -1.30 5.68 -3.49
C SER A 218 -1.68 5.51 -4.95
N ILE A 219 -0.93 6.13 -5.86
CA ILE A 219 -1.25 6.17 -7.29
C ILE A 219 -0.05 5.71 -8.11
N GLY A 220 -0.26 4.73 -8.99
CA GLY A 220 0.78 4.19 -9.87
C GLY A 220 0.29 3.82 -11.27
N HIS A 221 -0.97 4.13 -11.57
CA HIS A 221 -1.61 3.73 -12.81
C HIS A 221 -1.64 4.86 -13.83
#